data_cec6591cd207e65ab25b33e799cc9c3a
#
_entry.id   cec6591cd207e65ab25b33e799cc9c3a
#
_cell.length_a   1.000
_cell.length_b   1.000
_cell.length_c   1.000
_cell.angle_alpha   90.00
_cell.angle_beta   90.00
_cell.angle_gamma   90.00
#
_symmetry.space_group_name_H-M   'P 1'
#
loop_
_entity.id
_entity.type
_entity.pdbx_description
1 polymer ?
#
loop_
_entity_poly.entity_id
_entity_poly.type
_entity_poly.pdbx_seq_one_letter_code
_entity_poly.pdbx_strand_id
1 'polypeptide(L)'
;ANLKATGIKVLDIEILRIKPDTRAVNWKAFFETGTRLGATQVLCAGNDPDINRLTDNYAELCELAHPYGLNLSIEPMPXCNVSTVKQHGXILRKINRPNAGCLVDPIHFYRAKNDYKDIDNLPAGSLKYCQMCAITAEMPDTMDGILYQARNFRLSSGTGAAYLVQLLKHLPISIEVCNANLALTMSPLDRARMYLEDMVAVLNAAGEH
;
A
#
# COMPACT_ATOMS: atom_id res chain seq x y z
N ALA A 1 -17.64 -13.28 13.92
CA ALA A 1 -18.37 -14.55 13.59
C ALA A 1 -18.21 -14.88 12.10
N ASN A 2 -18.43 -13.93 11.22
CA ASN A 2 -18.42 -14.17 9.77
C ASN A 2 -17.05 -14.55 9.21
N LEU A 3 -15.98 -13.93 9.71
CA LEU A 3 -14.63 -14.26 9.26
C LEU A 3 -14.30 -15.75 9.53
N LYS A 4 -14.64 -16.26 10.72
CA LYS A 4 -14.43 -17.67 11.04
C LYS A 4 -15.26 -18.59 10.14
N ALA A 5 -16.52 -18.21 9.88
CA ALA A 5 -17.43 -19.03 9.10
C ALA A 5 -17.01 -19.15 7.62
N THR A 6 -16.41 -18.09 7.08
CA THR A 6 -16.01 -18.04 5.65
C THR A 6 -14.55 -18.42 5.42
N GLY A 7 -13.72 -18.47 6.47
CA GLY A 7 -12.30 -18.70 6.34
C GLY A 7 -11.51 -17.50 5.80
N ILE A 8 -12.17 -16.35 5.62
CA ILE A 8 -11.51 -15.13 5.12
C ILE A 8 -10.58 -14.60 6.22
N LYS A 9 -9.37 -14.22 5.83
CA LYS A 9 -8.37 -13.63 6.71
C LYS A 9 -8.23 -12.14 6.41
N VAL A 10 -7.88 -11.37 7.42
CA VAL A 10 -7.60 -9.93 7.28
C VAL A 10 -6.09 -9.79 7.07
N LEU A 11 -5.67 -9.25 5.95
CA LEU A 11 -4.25 -9.00 5.66
C LEU A 11 -3.80 -7.73 6.37
N ASP A 12 -4.51 -6.63 6.17
CA ASP A 12 -4.11 -5.33 6.69
C ASP A 12 -5.29 -4.56 7.25
N ILE A 13 -4.95 -3.50 7.98
CA ILE A 13 -5.88 -2.47 8.42
C ILE A 13 -5.36 -1.11 7.94
N GLU A 14 -6.28 -0.21 7.62
CA GLU A 14 -5.91 1.09 7.07
C GLU A 14 -6.86 2.20 7.56
N ILE A 15 -6.41 3.41 7.64
CA ILE A 15 -5.08 3.90 7.25
C ILE A 15 -4.55 4.79 8.38
N LEU A 16 -3.28 4.58 8.75
CA LEU A 16 -2.62 5.38 9.78
C LEU A 16 -1.87 6.52 9.09
N ARG A 17 -2.33 7.76 9.31
CA ARG A 17 -1.68 8.94 8.72
C ARG A 17 -0.76 9.58 9.75
N ILE A 18 0.54 9.60 9.45
CA ILE A 18 1.56 10.21 10.32
C ILE A 18 1.55 11.71 10.04
N LYS A 19 1.00 12.48 10.96
CA LYS A 19 0.79 13.92 10.86
C LYS A 19 1.64 14.65 11.90
N PRO A 20 1.75 16.01 11.85
CA PRO A 20 2.50 16.76 12.85
C PRO A 20 2.04 16.53 14.29
N ASP A 21 0.77 16.23 14.49
CA ASP A 21 0.16 16.02 15.81
C ASP A 21 0.07 14.54 16.20
N THR A 22 0.68 13.64 15.44
CA THR A 22 0.67 12.20 15.73
C THR A 22 1.32 11.92 17.09
N ARG A 23 0.65 11.10 17.88
CA ARG A 23 1.17 10.54 19.14
C ARG A 23 0.93 9.03 19.08
N ALA A 24 1.99 8.26 19.18
CA ALA A 24 1.92 6.80 19.02
C ALA A 24 0.87 6.17 19.93
N VAL A 25 0.82 6.62 21.19
CA VAL A 25 -0.09 6.05 22.20
C VAL A 25 -1.56 6.10 21.76
N ASN A 26 -1.94 7.07 20.94
CA ASN A 26 -3.33 7.22 20.49
C ASN A 26 -3.75 6.11 19.51
N TRP A 27 -2.78 5.35 18.98
CA TRP A 27 -3.05 4.28 18.01
C TRP A 27 -3.15 2.89 18.64
N LYS A 28 -2.99 2.80 19.96
CA LYS A 28 -3.04 1.53 20.68
C LYS A 28 -4.33 0.74 20.38
N ALA A 29 -5.50 1.38 20.49
CA ALA A 29 -6.78 0.72 20.23
C ALA A 29 -6.90 0.23 18.78
N PHE A 30 -6.33 0.98 17.84
CA PHE A 30 -6.29 0.59 16.42
C PHE A 30 -5.46 -0.69 16.24
N PHE A 31 -4.27 -0.75 16.85
CA PHE A 31 -3.41 -1.95 16.78
C PHE A 31 -4.06 -3.15 17.47
N GLU A 32 -4.66 -2.94 18.65
CA GLU A 32 -5.40 -4.00 19.34
C GLU A 32 -6.51 -4.57 18.45
N THR A 33 -7.25 -3.70 17.79
CA THR A 33 -8.33 -4.11 16.89
C THR A 33 -7.77 -4.91 15.71
N GLY A 34 -6.71 -4.44 15.08
CA GLY A 34 -6.05 -5.14 13.97
C GLY A 34 -5.64 -6.55 14.37
N THR A 35 -4.97 -6.68 15.52
CA THR A 35 -4.52 -7.99 16.02
C THR A 35 -5.71 -8.91 16.31
N ARG A 36 -6.78 -8.40 16.90
CA ARG A 36 -7.99 -9.19 17.16
C ARG A 36 -8.66 -9.67 15.86
N LEU A 37 -8.53 -8.90 14.78
CA LEU A 37 -9.03 -9.30 13.45
C LEU A 37 -8.09 -10.28 12.76
N GLY A 38 -6.86 -10.43 13.24
CA GLY A 38 -5.84 -11.29 12.65
C GLY A 38 -4.98 -10.60 11.60
N ALA A 39 -5.04 -9.28 11.51
CA ALA A 39 -4.20 -8.51 10.58
C ALA A 39 -2.72 -8.62 10.95
N THR A 40 -1.87 -8.58 9.96
CA THR A 40 -0.41 -8.56 10.14
C THR A 40 0.22 -7.27 9.58
N GLN A 41 -0.54 -6.49 8.84
CA GLN A 41 -0.05 -5.28 8.16
C GLN A 41 -0.91 -4.08 8.54
N VAL A 42 -0.28 -2.91 8.54
CA VAL A 42 -0.95 -1.61 8.69
C VAL A 42 -0.49 -0.73 7.52
N LEU A 43 -1.45 -0.25 6.73
CA LEU A 43 -1.15 0.75 5.71
C LEU A 43 -0.97 2.11 6.39
N CYS A 44 0.15 2.76 6.10
CA CYS A 44 0.48 4.08 6.65
C CYS A 44 0.71 5.10 5.54
N ALA A 45 0.49 6.37 5.84
CA ALA A 45 0.80 7.48 4.93
C ALA A 45 1.60 8.55 5.67
N GLY A 46 2.62 9.08 5.00
CA GLY A 46 3.48 10.11 5.58
C GLY A 46 2.96 11.51 5.26
N ASN A 47 2.24 12.12 6.19
CA ASN A 47 1.54 13.39 6.02
C ASN A 47 2.07 14.49 6.95
N ASP A 48 3.38 14.50 7.22
CA ASP A 48 4.04 15.55 8.00
C ASP A 48 5.13 16.20 7.13
N PRO A 49 5.06 17.52 6.89
CA PRO A 49 6.10 18.19 6.10
C PRO A 49 7.47 18.22 6.79
N ASP A 50 7.53 18.06 8.12
CA ASP A 50 8.79 17.90 8.82
C ASP A 50 9.19 16.42 8.81
N ILE A 51 10.09 16.08 7.89
CA ILE A 51 10.51 14.68 7.67
C ILE A 51 11.24 14.11 8.90
N ASN A 52 11.92 14.94 9.69
CA ASN A 52 12.58 14.44 10.91
C ASN A 52 11.53 14.03 11.94
N ARG A 53 10.55 14.91 12.20
CA ARG A 53 9.46 14.59 13.13
C ARG A 53 8.65 13.39 12.64
N LEU A 54 8.36 13.33 11.33
CA LEU A 54 7.70 12.16 10.72
C LEU A 54 8.47 10.87 11.01
N THR A 55 9.79 10.92 10.80
CA THR A 55 10.67 9.76 11.01
C THR A 55 10.65 9.31 12.47
N ASP A 56 10.72 10.25 13.42
CA ASP A 56 10.69 9.95 14.84
C ASP A 56 9.32 9.36 15.24
N ASN A 57 8.23 9.96 14.80
CA ASN A 57 6.86 9.45 15.05
C ASN A 57 6.68 8.06 14.46
N TYR A 58 7.22 7.82 13.25
CA TYR A 58 7.12 6.51 12.61
C TYR A 58 7.87 5.44 13.41
N ALA A 59 9.07 5.78 13.91
CA ALA A 59 9.84 4.87 14.75
C ALA A 59 9.06 4.50 16.03
N GLU A 60 8.47 5.50 16.71
CA GLU A 60 7.65 5.27 17.91
C GLU A 60 6.43 4.39 17.61
N LEU A 61 5.77 4.65 16.48
CA LEU A 61 4.61 3.84 16.04
C LEU A 61 5.03 2.39 15.81
N CYS A 62 6.18 2.17 15.15
CA CYS A 62 6.71 0.81 14.92
C CYS A 62 7.00 0.12 16.26
N GLU A 63 7.61 0.82 17.21
CA GLU A 63 7.87 0.27 18.55
C GLU A 63 6.58 -0.13 19.26
N LEU A 64 5.56 0.74 19.21
CA LEU A 64 4.27 0.44 19.84
C LEU A 64 3.56 -0.74 19.16
N ALA A 65 3.66 -0.85 17.83
CA ALA A 65 2.98 -1.89 17.05
C ALA A 65 3.67 -3.25 17.16
N HIS A 66 4.95 -3.29 17.49
CA HIS A 66 5.76 -4.52 17.47
C HIS A 66 5.17 -5.63 18.36
N PRO A 67 4.77 -5.36 19.62
CA PRO A 67 4.19 -6.42 20.48
C PRO A 67 2.85 -6.95 19.96
N TYR A 68 2.18 -6.21 19.06
CA TYR A 68 0.92 -6.63 18.45
C TYR A 68 1.15 -7.51 17.21
N GLY A 69 2.41 -7.74 16.82
CA GLY A 69 2.75 -8.53 15.63
C GLY A 69 2.46 -7.80 14.33
N LEU A 70 2.38 -6.47 14.35
CA LEU A 70 1.99 -5.67 13.17
C LEU A 70 3.21 -5.03 12.51
N ASN A 71 3.26 -5.14 11.19
CA ASN A 71 4.19 -4.39 10.35
C ASN A 71 3.49 -3.11 9.88
N LEU A 72 4.19 -1.99 9.97
CA LEU A 72 3.69 -0.69 9.52
C LEU A 72 4.38 -0.34 8.19
N SER A 73 3.61 -0.28 7.11
CA SER A 73 4.17 0.00 5.78
C SER A 73 3.68 1.36 5.28
N ILE A 74 4.61 2.31 5.13
CA ILE A 74 4.25 3.57 4.48
C ILE A 74 4.13 3.33 2.98
N GLU A 75 3.02 3.82 2.43
CA GLU A 75 2.78 3.88 1.00
C GLU A 75 3.22 5.26 0.49
N PRO A 76 4.30 5.33 -0.31
CA PRO A 76 4.67 6.61 -0.91
C PRO A 76 3.64 7.02 -1.96
N MET A 77 3.01 8.19 -1.77
CA MET A 77 1.92 8.67 -2.61
C MET A 77 2.16 10.11 -3.03
N PRO A 78 1.94 10.51 -4.29
CA PRO A 78 2.16 11.89 -4.72
C PRO A 78 1.56 12.97 -3.82
N UNK A 79 0.62 12.60 -3.17
CA UNK A 79 -0.09 13.38 -2.36
C UNK A 79 0.32 13.52 -0.99
N CYS A 80 1.36 12.90 -0.77
CA CYS A 80 1.79 12.88 0.63
C CYS A 80 3.19 13.49 0.76
N ASN A 81 3.61 13.76 2.00
CA ASN A 81 4.96 14.31 2.22
C ASN A 81 6.02 13.23 2.01
N VAL A 82 5.69 11.95 2.24
CA VAL A 82 6.50 10.84 1.76
C VAL A 82 5.91 10.42 0.41
N SER A 83 6.48 10.92 -0.68
CA SER A 83 5.87 10.80 -2.00
C SER A 83 6.57 9.79 -2.91
N THR A 84 7.81 9.40 -2.61
CA THR A 84 8.56 8.48 -3.46
C THR A 84 9.17 7.34 -2.66
N VAL A 85 9.37 6.20 -3.33
CA VAL A 85 10.04 5.02 -2.76
C VAL A 85 11.46 5.39 -2.30
N LYS A 86 12.17 6.19 -3.10
CA LYS A 86 13.52 6.68 -2.77
C LYS A 86 13.52 7.44 -1.44
N GLN A 87 12.60 8.39 -1.29
CA GLN A 87 12.48 9.18 -0.06
C GLN A 87 12.20 8.27 1.13
N HIS A 88 11.28 7.32 0.97
CA HIS A 88 10.93 6.40 2.05
C HIS A 88 12.09 5.46 2.38
N GLY A 89 12.89 5.04 1.43
CA GLY A 89 14.11 4.27 1.66
C GLY A 89 15.07 4.97 2.64
N UNK A 90 15.04 6.17 2.64
CA UNK A 90 15.76 6.88 3.45
C UNK A 90 15.35 6.79 4.81
N ILE A 91 14.15 7.00 4.98
CA ILE A 91 13.50 6.92 6.31
C ILE A 91 13.70 5.53 6.93
N LEU A 92 13.44 4.49 6.16
CA LEU A 92 13.57 3.11 6.62
C LEU A 92 14.99 2.81 7.15
N ARG A 93 16.01 3.26 6.42
CA ARG A 93 17.40 3.06 6.86
C ARG A 93 17.69 3.79 8.17
N LYS A 94 17.14 4.99 8.33
CA LYS A 94 17.35 5.80 9.55
C LYS A 94 16.73 5.15 10.78
N ILE A 95 15.48 4.68 10.66
CA ILE A 95 14.78 4.11 11.82
C ILE A 95 15.20 2.67 12.11
N ASN A 96 15.57 1.91 11.09
CA ASN A 96 16.08 0.52 11.20
C ASN A 96 15.21 -0.34 12.14
N ARG A 97 13.89 -0.38 11.88
CA ARG A 97 12.96 -1.20 12.67
C ARG A 97 12.53 -2.41 11.83
N PRO A 98 12.54 -3.63 12.40
CA PRO A 98 12.22 -4.84 11.60
C PRO A 98 10.78 -4.89 11.11
N ASN A 99 9.88 -4.19 11.81
CA ASN A 99 8.46 -4.13 11.41
C ASN A 99 8.10 -2.84 10.65
N ALA A 100 9.10 -2.04 10.25
CA ALA A 100 8.88 -0.93 9.34
C ALA A 100 8.93 -1.42 7.90
N GLY A 101 7.98 -0.99 7.07
CA GLY A 101 7.88 -1.46 5.71
C GLY A 101 7.56 -0.40 4.69
N CYS A 102 7.67 -0.79 3.43
CA CYS A 102 7.26 0.00 2.28
C CYS A 102 6.16 -0.75 1.55
N LEU A 103 5.07 -0.07 1.24
CA LEU A 103 4.03 -0.59 0.37
C LEU A 103 4.16 0.06 -1.00
N VAL A 104 4.12 -0.73 -2.05
CA VAL A 104 4.18 -0.23 -3.43
C VAL A 104 2.83 -0.49 -4.08
N ASP A 105 2.26 0.57 -4.67
CA ASP A 105 1.04 0.53 -5.46
C ASP A 105 1.37 1.13 -6.84
N PRO A 106 1.03 0.45 -7.95
CA PRO A 106 1.41 0.93 -9.28
C PRO A 106 0.95 2.36 -9.59
N ILE A 107 -0.28 2.74 -9.22
CA ILE A 107 -0.72 4.09 -9.57
C ILE A 107 0.13 5.15 -8.88
N HIS A 108 0.43 4.94 -7.59
CA HIS A 108 1.26 5.89 -6.86
C HIS A 108 2.71 5.85 -7.32
N PHE A 109 3.22 4.65 -7.61
CA PHE A 109 4.59 4.47 -8.11
C PHE A 109 4.82 5.26 -9.40
N TYR A 110 3.94 5.06 -10.39
CA TYR A 110 4.10 5.71 -11.69
C TYR A 110 3.75 7.20 -11.64
N ARG A 111 2.74 7.59 -10.86
CA ARG A 111 2.34 9.01 -10.77
C ARG A 111 3.37 9.85 -10.02
N ALA A 112 4.18 9.25 -9.14
CA ALA A 112 5.31 9.91 -8.49
C ALA A 112 6.61 9.78 -9.30
N LYS A 113 6.56 9.17 -10.48
CA LYS A 113 7.72 8.99 -11.38
C LYS A 113 8.90 8.28 -10.70
N ASN A 114 8.60 7.26 -9.91
CA ASN A 114 9.63 6.45 -9.25
C ASN A 114 10.42 5.62 -10.28
N ASP A 115 11.67 5.32 -9.95
CA ASP A 115 12.50 4.39 -10.71
C ASP A 115 12.42 3.00 -10.05
N TYR A 116 12.42 1.94 -10.84
CA TYR A 116 12.44 0.56 -10.32
C TYR A 116 13.64 0.30 -9.43
N LYS A 117 14.78 0.95 -9.72
CA LYS A 117 15.99 0.88 -8.88
C LYS A 117 15.74 1.34 -7.45
N ASP A 118 14.76 2.20 -7.24
CA ASP A 118 14.42 2.65 -5.89
C ASP A 118 13.85 1.49 -5.06
N ILE A 119 13.13 0.56 -5.72
CA ILE A 119 12.64 -0.67 -5.07
C ILE A 119 13.84 -1.58 -4.71
N ASP A 120 14.76 -1.77 -5.66
CA ASP A 120 15.95 -2.61 -5.43
C ASP A 120 16.83 -2.07 -4.30
N ASN A 121 16.82 -0.76 -4.11
CA ASN A 121 17.61 -0.07 -3.09
C ASN A 121 16.93 0.00 -1.72
N LEU A 122 15.73 -0.54 -1.55
CA LEU A 122 15.09 -0.58 -0.24
C LEU A 122 15.85 -1.53 0.69
N PRO A 123 15.85 -1.25 2.01
CA PRO A 123 16.44 -2.20 2.97
C PRO A 123 15.82 -3.59 2.81
N ALA A 124 16.65 -4.63 2.92
CA ALA A 124 16.19 -6.02 2.79
C ALA A 124 15.03 -6.29 3.78
N GLY A 125 13.99 -6.93 3.28
CA GLY A 125 12.83 -7.30 4.09
C GLY A 125 11.85 -6.16 4.39
N SER A 126 12.06 -4.96 3.82
CA SER A 126 11.12 -3.86 4.06
C SER A 126 9.88 -3.92 3.19
N LEU A 127 9.88 -4.66 2.08
CA LEU A 127 8.68 -4.92 1.29
C LEU A 127 7.87 -6.01 1.99
N LYS A 128 6.73 -5.66 2.55
CA LYS A 128 5.91 -6.61 3.34
C LYS A 128 4.71 -7.13 2.56
N TYR A 129 4.12 -6.30 1.71
CA TYR A 129 3.01 -6.60 0.82
C TYR A 129 2.93 -5.47 -0.21
N CYS A 130 2.07 -5.63 -1.20
CA CYS A 130 1.86 -4.60 -2.20
C CYS A 130 0.38 -4.48 -2.53
N GLN A 131 -0.02 -3.32 -2.99
CA GLN A 131 -1.33 -3.13 -3.60
C GLN A 131 -1.16 -3.18 -5.11
N MET A 132 -2.19 -3.66 -5.82
CA MET A 132 -2.11 -3.81 -7.27
C MET A 132 -3.37 -3.30 -7.96
N CYS A 133 -3.13 -2.54 -9.01
CA CYS A 133 -4.12 -2.10 -9.99
C CYS A 133 -3.38 -1.90 -11.31
N ALA A 134 -4.13 -1.69 -12.40
CA ALA A 134 -3.55 -1.17 -13.62
C ALA A 134 -3.87 0.32 -13.75
N ILE A 135 -3.16 0.98 -14.64
CA ILE A 135 -3.27 2.42 -14.83
C ILE A 135 -3.37 2.75 -16.32
N THR A 136 -3.92 3.90 -16.64
CA THR A 136 -3.85 4.45 -17.99
C THR A 136 -2.45 5.01 -18.25
N ALA A 137 -2.03 5.01 -19.52
CA ALA A 137 -0.76 5.60 -19.92
C ALA A 137 -0.76 7.12 -19.70
N GLU A 138 -1.92 7.74 -19.84
CA GLU A 138 -2.07 9.19 -19.70
C GLU A 138 -1.78 9.66 -18.28
N MET A 139 -0.87 10.62 -18.16
CA MET A 139 -0.50 11.25 -16.89
C MET A 139 -1.35 12.50 -16.69
N PRO A 140 -2.15 12.58 -15.63
CA PRO A 140 -2.87 13.83 -15.37
C PRO A 140 -1.92 15.01 -15.13
N ASP A 141 -2.30 16.19 -15.60
CA ASP A 141 -1.46 17.39 -15.56
C ASP A 141 -1.42 18.05 -14.17
N THR A 142 -2.37 17.72 -13.30
CA THR A 142 -2.50 18.35 -11.99
C THR A 142 -2.52 17.34 -10.87
N MET A 143 -2.16 17.76 -9.67
CA MET A 143 -2.25 16.90 -8.48
C MET A 143 -3.69 16.46 -8.22
N ASP A 144 -4.65 17.36 -8.42
CA ASP A 144 -6.07 17.01 -8.26
C ASP A 144 -6.49 15.93 -9.26
N GLY A 145 -5.97 16.00 -10.49
CA GLY A 145 -6.21 14.98 -11.51
C GLY A 145 -5.61 13.63 -11.10
N ILE A 146 -4.39 13.63 -10.57
CA ILE A 146 -3.73 12.41 -10.07
C ILE A 146 -4.56 11.79 -8.94
N LEU A 147 -4.99 12.61 -7.97
CA LEU A 147 -5.82 12.15 -6.86
C LEU A 147 -7.17 11.61 -7.35
N TYR A 148 -7.79 12.31 -8.29
CA TYR A 148 -9.08 11.89 -8.85
C TYR A 148 -8.95 10.53 -9.53
N GLN A 149 -7.89 10.37 -10.32
CA GLN A 149 -7.62 9.08 -11.00
C GLN A 149 -7.43 7.96 -9.98
N ALA A 150 -6.63 8.19 -8.94
CA ALA A 150 -6.34 7.18 -7.92
C ALA A 150 -7.60 6.76 -7.15
N ARG A 151 -8.54 7.67 -6.97
CA ARG A 151 -9.75 7.43 -6.18
C ARG A 151 -10.94 6.92 -7.00
N ASN A 152 -10.92 7.13 -8.34
CA ASN A 152 -12.12 6.91 -9.15
C ASN A 152 -11.87 6.14 -10.45
N PHE A 153 -10.63 6.03 -10.94
CA PHE A 153 -10.37 5.50 -12.28
C PHE A 153 -9.17 4.56 -12.37
N ARG A 154 -8.97 3.76 -11.33
CA ARG A 154 -8.01 2.66 -11.43
C ARG A 154 -8.56 1.60 -12.38
N LEU A 155 -7.66 0.93 -13.10
CA LEU A 155 -8.03 -0.15 -14.02
C LEU A 155 -7.78 -1.50 -13.34
N SER A 156 -8.50 -2.51 -13.79
CA SER A 156 -8.24 -3.88 -13.37
C SER A 156 -6.83 -4.32 -13.80
N SER A 157 -6.25 -5.30 -13.13
CA SER A 157 -4.81 -5.57 -13.12
C SER A 157 -4.22 -6.13 -14.44
N GLY A 158 -4.94 -6.05 -15.54
CA GLY A 158 -4.50 -6.63 -16.81
C GLY A 158 -3.47 -5.83 -17.61
N THR A 159 -3.37 -4.52 -17.38
CA THR A 159 -2.54 -3.65 -18.22
C THR A 159 -1.79 -2.60 -17.40
N GLY A 160 -0.63 -2.19 -17.90
CA GLY A 160 0.12 -1.06 -17.34
C GLY A 160 0.95 -1.35 -16.09
N ALA A 161 0.74 -2.50 -15.45
CA ALA A 161 1.45 -2.82 -14.20
C ALA A 161 2.29 -4.10 -14.30
N ALA A 162 2.39 -4.70 -15.47
CA ALA A 162 2.99 -6.04 -15.63
C ALA A 162 4.40 -6.15 -15.04
N TYR A 163 5.23 -5.13 -15.22
CA TYR A 163 6.61 -5.17 -14.71
C TYR A 163 6.63 -5.12 -13.17
N LEU A 164 5.78 -4.29 -12.56
CA LEU A 164 5.69 -4.27 -11.09
C LEU A 164 5.14 -5.60 -10.56
N VAL A 165 4.19 -6.22 -11.26
CA VAL A 165 3.70 -7.55 -10.87
C VAL A 165 4.85 -8.56 -10.89
N GLN A 166 5.65 -8.57 -11.97
CA GLN A 166 6.81 -9.45 -12.09
C GLN A 166 7.77 -9.27 -10.90
N LEU A 167 8.04 -8.02 -10.55
CA LEU A 167 8.97 -7.65 -9.49
C LEU A 167 8.44 -8.02 -8.10
N LEU A 168 7.13 -7.87 -7.87
CA LEU A 168 6.52 -7.95 -6.54
C LEU A 168 5.67 -9.20 -6.31
N LYS A 169 5.56 -10.10 -7.30
CA LYS A 169 4.66 -11.27 -7.24
C LYS A 169 4.96 -12.26 -6.10
N HIS A 170 6.13 -12.14 -5.48
CA HIS A 170 6.51 -12.98 -4.33
C HIS A 170 5.93 -12.48 -3.00
N LEU A 171 5.30 -11.31 -3.01
CA LEU A 171 4.69 -10.70 -1.82
C LEU A 171 3.19 -11.01 -1.75
N PRO A 172 2.58 -10.91 -0.57
CA PRO A 172 1.12 -10.85 -0.51
C PRO A 172 0.60 -9.66 -1.32
N ILE A 173 -0.43 -9.87 -2.13
CA ILE A 173 -0.98 -8.86 -3.03
C ILE A 173 -2.40 -8.50 -2.59
N SER A 174 -2.64 -7.22 -2.39
CA SER A 174 -3.98 -6.65 -2.18
C SER A 174 -4.42 -5.99 -3.48
N ILE A 175 -5.57 -6.37 -4.01
CA ILE A 175 -6.13 -5.76 -5.23
C ILE A 175 -6.85 -4.48 -4.82
N GLU A 176 -6.40 -3.32 -5.32
CA GLU A 176 -7.03 -2.05 -5.00
C GLU A 176 -7.45 -1.32 -6.28
N VAL A 177 -8.71 -1.52 -6.67
CA VAL A 177 -9.24 -0.95 -7.92
C VAL A 177 -10.48 -0.10 -7.62
N CYS A 178 -10.24 1.16 -7.25
CA CYS A 178 -11.29 2.15 -7.10
C CYS A 178 -11.74 2.63 -8.48
N ASN A 179 -12.94 2.25 -8.90
CA ASN A 179 -13.47 2.61 -10.22
C ASN A 179 -14.94 2.98 -10.09
N ALA A 180 -15.22 4.29 -10.20
CA ALA A 180 -16.56 4.84 -10.00
C ALA A 180 -17.55 4.34 -11.06
N ASN A 181 -17.10 4.23 -12.32
CA ASN A 181 -17.98 3.77 -13.39
C ASN A 181 -18.41 2.32 -13.21
N LEU A 182 -17.45 1.45 -12.85
CA LEU A 182 -17.77 0.05 -12.57
C LEU A 182 -18.63 -0.09 -11.31
N ALA A 183 -18.46 0.80 -10.33
CA ALA A 183 -19.30 0.78 -9.14
C ALA A 183 -20.76 1.08 -9.44
N LEU A 184 -21.03 1.87 -10.50
CA LEU A 184 -22.41 2.19 -10.93
C LEU A 184 -23.03 1.11 -11.80
N THR A 185 -22.21 0.31 -12.49
CA THR A 185 -22.70 -0.58 -13.54
C THR A 185 -22.56 -2.08 -13.21
N MET A 186 -21.79 -2.44 -12.18
CA MET A 186 -21.56 -3.84 -11.80
C MET A 186 -21.81 -4.04 -10.31
N SER A 187 -22.32 -5.21 -9.96
CA SER A 187 -22.48 -5.56 -8.55
C SER A 187 -21.11 -5.68 -7.85
N PRO A 188 -21.03 -5.45 -6.54
CA PRO A 188 -19.76 -5.64 -5.81
C PRO A 188 -19.17 -7.04 -5.99
N LEU A 189 -20.02 -8.07 -6.03
CA LEU A 189 -19.55 -9.45 -6.19
C LEU A 189 -18.93 -9.68 -7.58
N ASP A 190 -19.58 -9.18 -8.62
CA ASP A 190 -19.07 -9.34 -9.99
C ASP A 190 -17.76 -8.57 -10.18
N ARG A 191 -17.66 -7.37 -9.59
CA ARG A 191 -16.40 -6.61 -9.60
C ARG A 191 -15.28 -7.38 -8.90
N ALA A 192 -15.57 -7.93 -7.73
CA ALA A 192 -14.57 -8.70 -6.96
C ALA A 192 -14.09 -9.91 -7.76
N ARG A 193 -15.01 -10.63 -8.41
CA ARG A 193 -14.66 -11.77 -9.26
C ARG A 193 -13.77 -11.35 -10.43
N MET A 194 -14.19 -10.32 -11.15
CA MET A 194 -13.46 -9.79 -12.31
C MET A 194 -12.03 -9.39 -11.91
N TYR A 195 -11.90 -8.61 -10.84
CA TYR A 195 -10.57 -8.16 -10.40
C TYR A 195 -9.68 -9.34 -9.98
N LEU A 196 -10.25 -10.31 -9.31
CA LEU A 196 -9.50 -11.50 -8.90
C LEU A 196 -9.05 -12.32 -10.11
N GLU A 197 -9.95 -12.55 -11.06
CA GLU A 197 -9.64 -13.29 -12.29
C GLU A 197 -8.54 -12.59 -13.09
N ASP A 198 -8.64 -11.27 -13.25
CA ASP A 198 -7.63 -10.48 -13.95
C ASP A 198 -6.27 -10.58 -13.25
N MET A 199 -6.26 -10.47 -11.92
CA MET A 199 -4.99 -10.55 -11.16
C MET A 199 -4.37 -11.94 -11.27
N VAL A 200 -5.17 -12.99 -11.17
CA VAL A 200 -4.70 -14.37 -11.32
C VAL A 200 -4.10 -14.58 -12.72
N ALA A 201 -4.76 -14.06 -13.75
CA ALA A 201 -4.24 -14.16 -15.13
C ALA A 201 -2.88 -13.47 -15.28
N VAL A 202 -2.73 -12.27 -14.70
CA VAL A 202 -1.45 -11.53 -14.74
C VAL A 202 -0.36 -12.28 -13.99
N LEU A 203 -0.69 -12.85 -12.82
CA LEU A 203 0.27 -13.62 -12.02
C LEU A 203 0.72 -14.90 -12.74
N ASN A 204 -0.21 -15.60 -13.39
CA ASN A 204 0.12 -16.80 -14.17
C ASN A 204 1.06 -16.44 -15.32
N ALA A 205 0.76 -15.38 -16.06
CA ALA A 205 1.64 -14.92 -17.14
C ALA A 205 3.02 -14.52 -16.62
N ALA A 206 3.10 -13.88 -15.44
CA ALA A 206 4.38 -13.49 -14.84
C ALA A 206 5.18 -14.69 -14.31
N GLY A 207 4.52 -15.81 -14.02
CA GLY A 207 5.17 -17.06 -13.58
C GLY A 207 5.74 -17.91 -14.70
N GLU A 208 5.36 -17.65 -15.93
CA GLU A 208 5.75 -18.44 -17.10
C GLU A 208 7.09 -18.02 -17.73
N HIS A 209 7.81 -17.04 -17.13
CA HIS A 209 9.08 -16.52 -17.67
C HIS A 209 10.23 -16.67 -16.68
#